data_f8b0f1d38a19e4f8e42693a3b24cb2f4
#
_entry.id   f8b0f1d38a19e4f8e42693a3b24cb2f4
#
_cell.length_a   1.000
_cell.length_b   1.000
_cell.length_c   1.000
_cell.angle_alpha   90.00
_cell.angle_beta   90.00
_cell.angle_gamma   90.00
#
_symmetry.space_group_name_H-M   'P 1'
#
loop_
_entity.id
_entity.type
_entity.pdbx_description
1 polymer ?
#
loop_
_entity_poly.entity_id
_entity_poly.type
_entity_poly.pdbx_seq_one_letter_code
_entity_poly.pdbx_strand_id
1 'polypeptide(L)'
;QDALRRVDELLQSGAVHVVDVDIKGCFDSIPHQHLMELVGERIADGRVLTLIESFLKQGIMEDMGQIEPEEREEGTPQGGVISPLLANIYLNPLDHLMSRSGYEMVRYADDMVILCHSAEAAQEALATLREWSAQAGLELHPQKTRVVDMGQPKAHFDFLGYRFWRGKTSGRIRRFIRPKSEKKFRETIKPFTRRTSGQSMSAIAQKLRPRLAGFYNYFKHARASSLAEMDRWIRVRLRSILRKRAGRRGKG
;
A
#
# COMPACT_ATOMS: atom_id res chain seq x y z
N GLN A 1 10.59 2.48 -5.02
CA GLN A 1 11.72 2.42 -4.06
C GLN A 1 12.12 3.81 -3.55
N ASP A 2 11.95 4.84 -4.37
CA ASP A 2 12.30 6.22 -4.05
C ASP A 2 11.51 6.76 -2.85
N ALA A 3 10.20 6.47 -2.77
CA ALA A 3 9.39 6.85 -1.62
C ALA A 3 9.91 6.24 -0.31
N LEU A 4 10.31 4.96 -0.31
CA LEU A 4 10.90 4.31 0.87
C LEU A 4 12.25 4.91 1.25
N ARG A 5 13.07 5.27 0.25
CA ARG A 5 14.34 5.96 0.48
C ARG A 5 14.11 7.34 1.10
N ARG A 6 13.13 8.12 0.56
CA ARG A 6 12.79 9.43 1.11
C ARG A 6 12.34 9.36 2.56
N VAL A 7 11.51 8.38 2.91
CA VAL A 7 11.11 8.15 4.31
C VAL A 7 12.32 7.85 5.19
N ASP A 8 13.27 7.01 4.75
CA ASP A 8 14.49 6.74 5.53
C ASP A 8 15.36 8.01 5.72
N GLU A 9 15.53 8.82 4.67
CA GLU A 9 16.28 10.09 4.74
C GLU A 9 15.67 11.04 5.76
N LEU A 10 14.33 11.20 5.72
CA LEU A 10 13.60 12.06 6.66
C LEU A 10 13.70 11.55 8.11
N LEU A 11 13.58 10.24 8.32
CA LEU A 11 13.77 9.66 9.65
C LEU A 11 15.20 9.83 10.16
N GLN A 12 16.20 9.78 9.27
CA GLN A 12 17.61 9.99 9.62
C GLN A 12 17.91 11.47 9.91
N SER A 13 17.20 12.41 9.28
CA SER A 13 17.31 13.85 9.57
C SER A 13 16.64 14.25 10.89
N GLY A 14 15.96 13.30 11.57
CA GLY A 14 15.30 13.55 12.86
C GLY A 14 13.81 13.86 12.76
N ALA A 15 13.19 13.74 11.60
CA ALA A 15 11.73 13.85 11.44
C ALA A 15 11.05 12.58 11.99
N VAL A 16 10.88 12.53 13.30
CA VAL A 16 10.41 11.33 14.03
C VAL A 16 8.92 11.34 14.38
N HIS A 17 8.22 12.44 14.14
CA HIS A 17 6.77 12.52 14.31
C HIS A 17 6.10 12.26 12.97
N VAL A 18 5.40 11.13 12.85
CA VAL A 18 4.86 10.64 11.58
C VAL A 18 3.35 10.68 11.61
N VAL A 19 2.74 11.39 10.66
CA VAL A 19 1.31 11.26 10.38
C VAL A 19 1.15 10.08 9.43
N ASP A 20 0.61 8.98 9.93
CA ASP A 20 0.24 7.78 9.17
C ASP A 20 -1.18 7.99 8.65
N VAL A 21 -1.37 8.11 7.34
CA VAL A 21 -2.61 8.55 6.70
C VAL A 21 -3.24 7.41 5.93
N ASP A 22 -4.53 7.21 6.13
CA ASP A 22 -5.35 6.25 5.37
C ASP A 22 -6.65 6.94 4.93
N ILE A 23 -6.86 7.09 3.63
CA ILE A 23 -8.10 7.62 3.06
C ILE A 23 -9.08 6.45 2.90
N LYS A 24 -10.29 6.59 3.40
CA LYS A 24 -11.32 5.57 3.32
C LYS A 24 -11.83 5.45 1.89
N GLY A 25 -11.60 4.29 1.25
CA GLY A 25 -12.12 4.04 -0.11
C GLY A 25 -11.67 5.07 -1.14
N CYS A 26 -10.43 5.57 -1.09
CA CYS A 26 -9.96 6.70 -1.90
C CYS A 26 -10.40 6.62 -3.38
N PHE A 27 -10.23 5.45 -4.00
CA PHE A 27 -10.62 5.27 -5.41
C PHE A 27 -12.15 5.27 -5.62
N ASP A 28 -12.91 4.89 -4.61
CA ASP A 28 -14.38 4.75 -4.69
C ASP A 28 -15.10 6.04 -4.31
N SER A 29 -14.37 7.04 -3.76
CA SER A 29 -14.95 8.28 -3.22
C SER A 29 -14.51 9.53 -3.98
N ILE A 30 -13.81 9.42 -5.11
CA ILE A 30 -13.39 10.59 -5.90
C ILE A 30 -14.60 11.18 -6.63
N PRO A 31 -15.03 12.44 -6.34
CA PRO A 31 -16.15 13.07 -7.03
C PRO A 31 -15.80 13.33 -8.50
N HIS A 32 -16.63 12.84 -9.44
CA HIS A 32 -16.38 12.95 -10.86
C HIS A 32 -16.29 14.40 -11.34
N GLN A 33 -17.21 15.26 -10.87
CA GLN A 33 -17.23 16.66 -11.28
C GLN A 33 -15.90 17.35 -10.96
N HIS A 34 -15.44 17.26 -9.70
CA HIS A 34 -14.20 17.90 -9.27
C HIS A 34 -12.97 17.31 -9.97
N LEU A 35 -12.96 15.95 -10.19
CA LEU A 35 -11.90 15.31 -10.97
C LEU A 35 -11.86 15.84 -12.41
N MET A 36 -13.02 16.00 -13.08
CA MET A 36 -13.10 16.49 -14.44
C MET A 36 -12.69 17.96 -14.56
N GLU A 37 -12.95 18.80 -13.55
CA GLU A 37 -12.45 20.16 -13.47
C GLU A 37 -10.92 20.19 -13.46
N LEU A 38 -10.26 19.36 -12.61
CA LEU A 38 -8.81 19.24 -12.54
C LEU A 38 -8.19 18.68 -13.85
N VAL A 39 -8.85 17.75 -14.49
CA VAL A 39 -8.43 17.22 -15.79
C VAL A 39 -8.54 18.31 -16.87
N GLY A 40 -9.64 19.09 -16.87
CA GLY A 40 -9.90 20.18 -17.80
C GLY A 40 -8.90 21.33 -17.74
N GLU A 41 -8.24 21.53 -16.59
CA GLU A 41 -7.15 22.52 -16.46
C GLU A 41 -5.95 22.20 -17.37
N ARG A 42 -5.77 20.95 -17.77
CA ARG A 42 -4.61 20.47 -18.54
C ARG A 42 -4.98 19.95 -19.94
N ILE A 43 -6.21 19.49 -20.12
CA ILE A 43 -6.70 18.87 -21.35
C ILE A 43 -7.84 19.73 -21.90
N ALA A 44 -7.63 20.38 -23.05
CA ALA A 44 -8.63 21.18 -23.73
C ALA A 44 -9.42 20.41 -24.80
N ASP A 45 -8.98 19.20 -25.18
CA ASP A 45 -9.66 18.38 -26.18
C ASP A 45 -10.94 17.75 -25.61
N GLY A 46 -12.10 18.24 -26.07
CA GLY A 46 -13.41 17.76 -25.63
C GLY A 46 -13.64 16.26 -25.88
N ARG A 47 -13.02 15.67 -26.92
CA ARG A 47 -13.15 14.22 -27.20
C ARG A 47 -12.44 13.40 -26.13
N VAL A 48 -11.26 13.85 -25.68
CA VAL A 48 -10.52 13.21 -24.60
C VAL A 48 -11.28 13.34 -23.28
N LEU A 49 -11.84 14.51 -22.99
CA LEU A 49 -12.65 14.74 -21.78
C LEU A 49 -13.88 13.81 -21.77
N THR A 50 -14.63 13.74 -22.89
CA THR A 50 -15.78 12.84 -23.03
C THR A 50 -15.38 11.37 -22.86
N LEU A 51 -14.22 10.97 -23.37
CA LEU A 51 -13.71 9.61 -23.20
C LEU A 51 -13.41 9.30 -21.72
N ILE A 52 -12.74 10.20 -21.01
CA ILE A 52 -12.46 10.05 -19.58
C ILE A 52 -13.77 9.96 -18.78
N GLU A 53 -14.72 10.84 -19.06
CA GLU A 53 -16.03 10.84 -18.41
C GLU A 53 -16.78 9.51 -18.65
N SER A 54 -16.71 8.98 -19.86
CA SER A 54 -17.30 7.66 -20.17
C SER A 54 -16.64 6.52 -19.41
N PHE A 55 -15.32 6.56 -19.15
CA PHE A 55 -14.64 5.59 -18.29
C PHE A 55 -15.07 5.70 -16.82
N LEU A 56 -15.31 6.91 -16.32
CA LEU A 56 -15.77 7.11 -14.95
C LEU A 56 -17.20 6.60 -14.75
N LYS A 57 -18.07 6.76 -15.74
CA LYS A 57 -19.46 6.32 -15.72
C LYS A 57 -19.65 4.83 -16.06
N GLN A 58 -18.59 4.12 -16.49
CA GLN A 58 -18.66 2.68 -16.72
C GLN A 58 -18.91 1.94 -15.40
N GLY A 59 -20.06 1.23 -15.35
CA GLY A 59 -20.39 0.35 -14.23
C GLY A 59 -19.39 -0.80 -14.11
N ILE A 60 -19.15 -1.25 -12.87
CA ILE A 60 -18.36 -2.47 -12.60
C ILE A 60 -19.28 -3.66 -12.86
N MET A 61 -18.85 -4.62 -13.70
CA MET A 61 -19.52 -5.92 -13.80
C MET A 61 -19.26 -6.68 -12.48
N GLU A 62 -20.20 -6.64 -11.56
CA GLU A 62 -20.27 -7.59 -10.45
C GLU A 62 -20.96 -8.86 -10.94
N ASP A 63 -20.29 -10.00 -10.79
CA ASP A 63 -20.74 -11.38 -11.06
C ASP A 63 -22.11 -11.56 -11.73
N MET A 64 -22.09 -11.88 -13.05
CA MET A 64 -23.16 -12.52 -13.84
C MET A 64 -24.61 -12.02 -13.62
N GLY A 65 -24.83 -10.77 -13.29
CA GLY A 65 -26.15 -10.16 -13.13
C GLY A 65 -26.20 -8.78 -13.79
N GLN A 66 -27.26 -8.48 -14.47
CA GLN A 66 -27.63 -7.31 -15.24
C GLN A 66 -26.80 -6.04 -14.97
N ILE A 67 -26.15 -5.53 -16.02
CA ILE A 67 -25.54 -4.19 -16.06
C ILE A 67 -26.70 -3.19 -15.98
N GLU A 68 -27.04 -2.71 -14.80
CA GLU A 68 -27.70 -1.41 -14.70
C GLU A 68 -26.59 -0.36 -14.72
N PRO A 69 -26.60 0.58 -15.68
CA PRO A 69 -25.72 1.72 -15.61
C PRO A 69 -26.19 2.59 -14.44
N GLU A 70 -25.70 2.33 -13.24
CA GLU A 70 -25.80 3.30 -12.16
C GLU A 70 -25.03 4.54 -12.64
N GLU A 71 -25.70 5.66 -12.74
CA GLU A 71 -25.06 6.98 -12.91
C GLU A 71 -24.27 7.27 -11.63
N ARG A 72 -23.06 6.73 -11.57
CA ARG A 72 -22.15 7.01 -10.47
C ARG A 72 -21.62 8.44 -10.62
N GLU A 73 -21.80 9.24 -9.58
CA GLU A 73 -21.26 10.60 -9.50
C GLU A 73 -19.88 10.64 -8.86
N GLU A 74 -19.43 9.51 -8.30
CA GLU A 74 -18.15 9.36 -7.61
C GLU A 74 -17.49 8.00 -7.87
N GLY A 75 -16.18 7.99 -7.65
CA GLY A 75 -15.33 6.81 -7.73
C GLY A 75 -14.71 6.56 -9.10
N THR A 76 -13.58 5.87 -9.08
CA THR A 76 -12.89 5.39 -10.29
C THR A 76 -12.96 3.88 -10.32
N PRO A 77 -13.24 3.23 -11.50
CA PRO A 77 -13.38 1.78 -11.57
C PRO A 77 -12.16 1.05 -11.02
N GLN A 78 -12.36 0.16 -10.02
CA GLN A 78 -11.28 -0.65 -9.47
C GLN A 78 -10.73 -1.60 -10.54
N GLY A 79 -9.41 -1.53 -10.78
CA GLY A 79 -8.74 -2.29 -11.84
C GLY A 79 -8.77 -1.62 -13.23
N GLY A 80 -9.38 -0.45 -13.37
CA GLY A 80 -9.29 0.36 -14.59
C GLY A 80 -7.84 0.82 -14.82
N VAL A 81 -7.38 0.73 -16.08
CA VAL A 81 -5.99 1.10 -16.44
C VAL A 81 -5.69 2.57 -16.14
N ILE A 82 -6.69 3.45 -16.30
CA ILE A 82 -6.55 4.90 -16.08
C ILE A 82 -6.79 5.32 -14.62
N SER A 83 -7.45 4.50 -13.80
CA SER A 83 -7.83 4.86 -12.42
C SER A 83 -6.66 5.34 -11.53
N PRO A 84 -5.46 4.71 -11.56
CA PRO A 84 -4.33 5.22 -10.79
C PRO A 84 -3.84 6.60 -11.25
N LEU A 85 -3.95 6.91 -12.55
CA LEU A 85 -3.61 8.22 -13.09
C LEU A 85 -4.62 9.27 -12.63
N LEU A 86 -5.90 8.99 -12.72
CA LEU A 86 -6.97 9.89 -12.29
C LEU A 86 -6.89 10.18 -10.79
N ALA A 87 -6.66 9.15 -9.96
CA ALA A 87 -6.44 9.34 -8.53
C ALA A 87 -5.20 10.21 -8.24
N ASN A 88 -4.11 10.06 -9.02
CA ASN A 88 -2.94 10.92 -8.87
C ASN A 88 -3.23 12.36 -9.28
N ILE A 89 -4.02 12.61 -10.33
CA ILE A 89 -4.45 13.95 -10.72
C ILE A 89 -5.29 14.56 -9.59
N TYR A 90 -6.21 13.79 -9.02
CA TYR A 90 -7.08 14.24 -7.94
C TYR A 90 -6.33 14.61 -6.66
N LEU A 91 -5.30 13.83 -6.31
CA LEU A 91 -4.49 14.05 -5.10
C LEU A 91 -3.34 15.05 -5.31
N ASN A 92 -3.04 15.46 -6.55
CA ASN A 92 -1.96 16.40 -6.83
C ASN A 92 -2.09 17.78 -6.14
N PRO A 93 -3.29 18.39 -6.01
CA PRO A 93 -3.47 19.61 -5.23
C PRO A 93 -3.04 19.46 -3.76
N LEU A 94 -3.26 18.29 -3.15
CA LEU A 94 -2.78 17.98 -1.80
C LEU A 94 -1.24 17.97 -1.75
N ASP A 95 -0.58 17.35 -2.73
CA ASP A 95 0.89 17.34 -2.80
C ASP A 95 1.45 18.78 -2.79
N HIS A 96 0.84 19.65 -3.59
CA HIS A 96 1.22 21.06 -3.66
C HIS A 96 0.91 21.82 -2.37
N LEU A 97 -0.24 21.57 -1.75
CA LEU A 97 -0.61 22.20 -0.48
C LEU A 97 0.41 21.85 0.61
N MET A 98 0.70 20.56 0.80
CA MET A 98 1.65 20.11 1.81
C MET A 98 3.05 20.68 1.57
N SER A 99 3.52 20.68 0.34
CA SER A 99 4.81 21.27 -0.03
C SER A 99 4.89 22.77 0.25
N ARG A 100 3.85 23.54 -0.11
CA ARG A 100 3.80 24.99 0.14
C ARG A 100 3.71 25.32 1.63
N SER A 101 3.07 24.45 2.42
CA SER A 101 3.00 24.58 3.87
C SER A 101 4.28 24.10 4.57
N GLY A 102 5.29 23.66 3.83
CA GLY A 102 6.58 23.22 4.39
C GLY A 102 6.56 21.82 5.02
N TYR A 103 5.53 21.03 4.75
CA TYR A 103 5.45 19.66 5.26
C TYR A 103 6.08 18.65 4.31
N GLU A 104 6.85 17.74 4.87
CA GLU A 104 7.49 16.63 4.15
C GLU A 104 6.53 15.44 4.02
N MET A 105 5.71 15.44 2.96
CA MET A 105 4.80 14.35 2.64
C MET A 105 5.44 13.40 1.63
N VAL A 106 5.34 12.10 1.90
CA VAL A 106 5.73 11.04 0.98
C VAL A 106 4.50 10.23 0.62
N ARG A 107 4.06 10.31 -0.65
CA ARG A 107 2.88 9.65 -1.16
C ARG A 107 3.20 8.69 -2.30
N TYR A 108 2.49 7.57 -2.34
CA TYR A 108 2.45 6.64 -3.45
C TYR A 108 0.99 6.16 -3.65
N ALA A 109 0.33 6.66 -4.68
CA ALA A 109 -1.11 6.56 -4.87
C ALA A 109 -1.87 7.12 -3.65
N ASP A 110 -2.69 6.32 -2.99
CA ASP A 110 -3.44 6.65 -1.77
C ASP A 110 -2.68 6.38 -0.46
N ASP A 111 -1.55 5.66 -0.53
CA ASP A 111 -0.70 5.37 0.65
C ASP A 111 0.24 6.56 0.90
N MET A 112 0.12 7.24 2.04
CA MET A 112 0.88 8.45 2.32
C MET A 112 1.27 8.59 3.77
N VAL A 113 2.44 9.23 4.00
CA VAL A 113 2.94 9.58 5.33
C VAL A 113 3.49 11.00 5.31
N ILE A 114 3.29 11.76 6.40
CA ILE A 114 3.91 13.07 6.58
C ILE A 114 4.90 12.97 7.75
N LEU A 115 6.13 13.40 7.53
CA LEU A 115 7.19 13.29 8.54
C LEU A 115 7.55 14.68 9.06
N CYS A 116 7.48 14.87 10.37
CA CYS A 116 7.68 16.14 11.05
C CYS A 116 8.76 16.04 12.14
N HIS A 117 9.41 17.15 12.44
CA HIS A 117 10.44 17.23 13.46
C HIS A 117 9.87 17.43 14.88
N SER A 118 8.62 17.89 15.01
CA SER A 118 7.94 18.09 16.29
C SER A 118 6.53 17.52 16.30
N ALA A 119 5.98 17.30 17.49
CA ALA A 119 4.62 16.82 17.68
C ALA A 119 3.59 17.88 17.23
N GLU A 120 3.89 19.15 17.50
CA GLU A 120 3.05 20.30 17.13
C GLU A 120 2.92 20.38 15.58
N ALA A 121 4.05 20.33 14.85
CA ALA A 121 4.06 20.33 13.41
C ALA A 121 3.28 19.14 12.82
N ALA A 122 3.35 17.95 13.45
CA ALA A 122 2.58 16.80 13.02
C ALA A 122 1.07 16.96 13.23
N GLN A 123 0.65 17.63 14.32
CA GLN A 123 -0.76 17.94 14.56
C GLN A 123 -1.29 19.01 13.59
N GLU A 124 -0.51 20.04 13.30
CA GLU A 124 -0.84 21.07 12.32
C GLU A 124 -0.94 20.48 10.91
N ALA A 125 0.01 19.62 10.50
CA ALA A 125 -0.04 18.92 9.23
C ALA A 125 -1.29 18.03 9.11
N LEU A 126 -1.67 17.32 10.20
CA LEU A 126 -2.89 16.54 10.23
C LEU A 126 -4.15 17.41 10.15
N ALA A 127 -4.16 18.58 10.79
CA ALA A 127 -5.27 19.52 10.70
C ALA A 127 -5.45 20.03 9.26
N THR A 128 -4.37 20.49 8.62
CA THR A 128 -4.35 20.91 7.22
C THR A 128 -4.83 19.82 6.28
N LEU A 129 -4.38 18.58 6.50
CA LEU A 129 -4.83 17.43 5.72
C LEU A 129 -6.33 17.16 5.88
N ARG A 130 -6.87 17.25 7.11
CA ARG A 130 -8.29 17.05 7.38
C ARG A 130 -9.15 18.11 6.70
N GLU A 131 -8.74 19.37 6.78
CA GLU A 131 -9.45 20.47 6.12
C GLU A 131 -9.49 20.26 4.61
N TRP A 132 -8.34 19.98 3.99
CA TRP A 132 -8.28 19.71 2.56
C TRP A 132 -9.13 18.50 2.17
N SER A 133 -9.04 17.39 2.92
CA SER A 133 -9.80 16.17 2.62
C SER A 133 -11.31 16.41 2.67
N ALA A 134 -11.79 17.20 3.65
CA ALA A 134 -13.20 17.56 3.75
C ALA A 134 -13.67 18.39 2.55
N GLN A 135 -12.84 19.36 2.09
CA GLN A 135 -13.13 20.18 0.92
C GLN A 135 -13.10 19.35 -0.38
N ALA A 136 -12.21 18.35 -0.45
CA ALA A 136 -12.08 17.45 -1.57
C ALA A 136 -13.09 16.28 -1.56
N GLY A 137 -14.06 16.24 -0.64
CA GLY A 137 -15.03 15.15 -0.55
C GLY A 137 -14.42 13.79 -0.16
N LEU A 138 -13.22 13.78 0.43
CA LEU A 138 -12.55 12.56 0.87
C LEU A 138 -12.60 12.39 2.38
N GLU A 139 -12.88 11.17 2.85
CA GLU A 139 -12.92 10.84 4.27
C GLU A 139 -11.63 10.18 4.73
N LEU A 140 -10.95 10.75 5.74
CA LEU A 140 -9.83 10.09 6.40
C LEU A 140 -10.35 8.99 7.32
N HIS A 141 -9.72 7.82 7.29
CA HIS A 141 -10.12 6.70 8.14
C HIS A 141 -9.82 7.00 9.61
N PRO A 142 -10.85 7.12 10.49
CA PRO A 142 -10.67 7.69 11.84
C PRO A 142 -9.77 6.86 12.76
N GLN A 143 -9.71 5.53 12.56
CA GLN A 143 -8.91 4.63 13.40
C GLN A 143 -7.51 4.34 12.84
N LYS A 144 -7.26 4.61 11.56
CA LYS A 144 -5.98 4.31 10.92
C LYS A 144 -5.14 5.56 10.72
N THR A 145 -5.78 6.72 10.49
CA THR A 145 -5.08 8.00 10.43
C THR A 145 -4.69 8.43 11.84
N ARG A 146 -3.38 8.49 12.10
CA ARG A 146 -2.85 8.74 13.43
C ARG A 146 -1.48 9.41 13.39
N VAL A 147 -1.14 10.13 14.45
CA VAL A 147 0.22 10.62 14.69
C VAL A 147 0.99 9.57 15.49
N VAL A 148 2.18 9.23 15.03
CA VAL A 148 3.08 8.26 15.66
C VAL A 148 4.38 8.95 16.04
N ASP A 149 4.71 8.99 17.32
CA ASP A 149 6.02 9.44 17.78
C ASP A 149 7.03 8.27 17.69
N MET A 150 7.84 8.28 16.64
CA MET A 150 8.93 7.31 16.43
C MET A 150 10.09 7.52 17.41
N GLY A 151 10.05 8.53 18.27
CA GLY A 151 10.92 8.70 19.43
C GLY A 151 10.67 7.65 20.53
N GLN A 152 9.46 7.10 20.62
CA GLN A 152 9.06 6.16 21.64
C GLN A 152 9.52 4.72 21.38
N PRO A 153 9.85 3.96 22.41
CA PRO A 153 10.19 2.54 22.28
C PRO A 153 9.03 1.74 21.69
N LYS A 154 9.30 0.84 20.73
CA LYS A 154 8.34 0.01 20.01
C LYS A 154 7.38 0.77 19.08
N ALA A 155 7.54 2.07 18.92
CA ALA A 155 6.75 2.82 17.95
C ALA A 155 6.94 2.26 16.54
N HIS A 156 5.89 2.27 15.77
CA HIS A 156 5.92 1.81 14.38
C HIS A 156 4.80 2.45 13.57
N PHE A 157 5.04 2.57 12.28
CA PHE A 157 4.03 2.83 11.25
C PHE A 157 4.26 1.92 10.05
N ASP A 158 3.24 1.76 9.24
CA ASP A 158 3.27 0.89 8.06
C ASP A 158 3.19 1.77 6.80
N PHE A 159 4.07 1.54 5.82
CA PHE A 159 4.05 2.26 4.54
C PHE A 159 4.53 1.34 3.41
N LEU A 160 3.79 1.30 2.30
CA LEU A 160 4.10 0.48 1.12
C LEU A 160 4.42 -0.99 1.46
N GLY A 161 3.65 -1.58 2.35
CA GLY A 161 3.83 -2.98 2.74
C GLY A 161 5.00 -3.25 3.69
N TYR A 162 5.78 -2.24 4.03
CA TYR A 162 6.82 -2.30 5.05
C TYR A 162 6.30 -1.76 6.39
N ARG A 163 6.92 -2.25 7.48
CA ARG A 163 6.78 -1.71 8.82
C ARG A 163 8.08 -1.04 9.22
N PHE A 164 8.03 0.25 9.45
CA PHE A 164 9.09 1.00 10.09
C PHE A 164 8.93 0.86 11.59
N TRP A 165 9.94 0.32 12.26
CA TRP A 165 9.85 0.00 13.68
C TRP A 165 11.08 0.46 14.42
N ARG A 166 10.87 1.09 15.59
CA ARG A 166 11.95 1.52 16.48
C ARG A 166 12.32 0.41 17.44
N GLY A 167 13.59 0.00 17.42
CA GLY A 167 14.13 -1.01 18.33
C GLY A 167 14.20 -0.50 19.76
N LYS A 168 13.81 -1.35 20.73
CA LYS A 168 13.81 -1.02 22.15
C LYS A 168 15.18 -0.55 22.68
N THR A 169 16.24 -1.26 22.31
CA THR A 169 17.59 -1.09 22.88
C THR A 169 18.48 -0.22 22.00
N SER A 170 18.38 -0.35 20.67
CA SER A 170 19.27 0.35 19.74
C SER A 170 18.80 1.75 19.38
N GLY A 171 17.54 2.10 19.68
CA GLY A 171 16.92 3.35 19.23
C GLY A 171 16.84 3.52 17.69
N ARG A 172 17.39 2.58 16.94
CA ARG A 172 17.41 2.66 15.45
C ARG A 172 16.08 2.24 14.87
N ILE A 173 15.58 3.02 13.90
CA ILE A 173 14.42 2.66 13.11
C ILE A 173 14.87 1.70 12.00
N ARG A 174 14.14 0.62 11.80
CA ARG A 174 14.43 -0.42 10.83
C ARG A 174 13.18 -0.81 10.09
N ARG A 175 13.33 -1.23 8.82
CA ARG A 175 12.24 -1.72 7.99
C ARG A 175 12.08 -3.22 8.13
N PHE A 176 10.86 -3.66 8.42
CA PHE A 176 10.43 -5.05 8.42
C PHE A 176 9.35 -5.23 7.37
N ILE A 177 9.06 -6.47 7.01
CA ILE A 177 7.88 -6.76 6.21
C ILE A 177 6.65 -6.59 7.11
N ARG A 178 5.63 -5.86 6.64
CA ARG A 178 4.37 -5.68 7.37
C ARG A 178 3.69 -7.03 7.61
N PRO A 179 3.14 -7.33 8.79
CA PRO A 179 2.50 -8.61 9.09
C PRO A 179 1.38 -9.00 8.12
N LYS A 180 0.58 -8.01 7.66
CA LYS A 180 -0.45 -8.23 6.62
C LYS A 180 0.17 -8.68 5.29
N SER A 181 1.32 -8.12 4.89
CA SER A 181 2.04 -8.50 3.67
C SER A 181 2.63 -9.92 3.77
N GLU A 182 3.18 -10.28 4.94
CA GLU A 182 3.63 -11.65 5.20
C GLU A 182 2.48 -12.66 5.14
N LYS A 183 1.35 -12.34 5.77
CA LYS A 183 0.15 -13.19 5.76
C LYS A 183 -0.33 -13.40 4.33
N LYS A 184 -0.49 -12.33 3.54
CA LYS A 184 -0.91 -12.39 2.13
C LYS A 184 0.05 -13.26 1.31
N PHE A 185 1.35 -13.09 1.49
CA PHE A 185 2.34 -13.91 0.80
C PHE A 185 2.25 -15.39 1.19
N ARG A 186 2.12 -15.69 2.49
CA ARG A 186 1.93 -17.06 2.96
C ARG A 186 0.68 -17.71 2.35
N GLU A 187 -0.41 -16.96 2.22
CA GLU A 187 -1.65 -17.40 1.58
C GLU A 187 -1.44 -17.70 0.09
N THR A 188 -0.67 -16.87 -0.62
CA THR A 188 -0.31 -17.09 -2.03
C THR A 188 0.55 -18.36 -2.22
N ILE A 189 1.43 -18.71 -1.27
CA ILE A 189 2.33 -19.86 -1.36
C ILE A 189 1.65 -21.18 -0.93
N LYS A 190 0.71 -21.14 0.03
CA LYS A 190 0.04 -22.31 0.59
C LYS A 190 -0.55 -23.26 -0.46
N PRO A 191 -1.29 -22.81 -1.51
CA PRO A 191 -1.89 -23.70 -2.51
C PRO A 191 -0.86 -24.57 -3.24
N PHE A 192 0.33 -24.01 -3.54
CA PHE A 192 1.39 -24.71 -4.28
C PHE A 192 2.21 -25.65 -3.40
N THR A 193 2.16 -25.50 -2.09
CA THR A 193 2.97 -26.26 -1.13
C THR A 193 2.11 -27.13 -0.19
N ARG A 194 0.94 -27.58 -0.66
CA ARG A 194 0.12 -28.54 0.10
C ARG A 194 0.85 -29.85 0.27
N ARG A 195 0.88 -30.42 1.49
CA ARG A 195 1.55 -31.69 1.80
C ARG A 195 1.04 -32.83 0.94
N THR A 196 -0.22 -32.76 0.51
CA THR A 196 -0.89 -33.78 -0.32
C THR A 196 -0.81 -33.49 -1.83
N SER A 197 0.01 -32.50 -2.25
CA SER A 197 0.16 -32.19 -3.67
C SER A 197 0.71 -33.36 -4.44
N GLY A 198 0.02 -33.80 -5.50
CA GLY A 198 0.49 -34.79 -6.46
C GLY A 198 1.49 -34.28 -7.50
N GLN A 199 1.75 -32.97 -7.53
CA GLN A 199 2.64 -32.36 -8.53
C GLN A 199 4.11 -32.71 -8.26
N SER A 200 4.91 -32.86 -9.33
CA SER A 200 6.36 -33.07 -9.19
C SER A 200 7.05 -31.91 -8.45
N MET A 201 8.20 -32.15 -7.83
CA MET A 201 8.95 -31.09 -7.16
C MET A 201 9.42 -30.03 -8.16
N SER A 202 9.74 -30.42 -9.40
CA SER A 202 10.08 -29.51 -10.48
C SER A 202 8.92 -28.58 -10.82
N ALA A 203 7.70 -29.11 -10.99
CA ALA A 203 6.51 -28.32 -11.25
C ALA A 203 6.18 -27.35 -10.10
N ILE A 204 6.35 -27.79 -8.84
CA ILE A 204 6.20 -26.92 -7.68
C ILE A 204 7.23 -25.79 -7.71
N ALA A 205 8.50 -26.11 -7.97
CA ALA A 205 9.58 -25.12 -8.04
C ALA A 205 9.34 -24.08 -9.16
N GLN A 206 8.91 -24.51 -10.34
CA GLN A 206 8.57 -23.61 -11.45
C GLN A 206 7.46 -22.60 -11.07
N LYS A 207 6.44 -23.07 -10.36
CA LYS A 207 5.33 -22.21 -9.90
C LYS A 207 5.75 -21.26 -8.77
N LEU A 208 6.65 -21.67 -7.90
CA LEU A 208 7.12 -20.87 -6.78
C LEU A 208 8.14 -19.81 -7.20
N ARG A 209 9.04 -20.12 -8.14
CA ARG A 209 10.16 -19.26 -8.53
C ARG A 209 9.76 -17.81 -8.84
N PRO A 210 8.79 -17.52 -9.72
CA PRO A 210 8.41 -16.14 -10.02
C PRO A 210 7.82 -15.41 -8.80
N ARG A 211 7.06 -16.11 -7.95
CA ARG A 211 6.45 -15.55 -6.73
C ARG A 211 7.50 -15.20 -5.68
N LEU A 212 8.47 -16.09 -5.49
CA LEU A 212 9.58 -15.87 -4.57
C LEU A 212 10.48 -14.72 -5.05
N ALA A 213 10.80 -14.70 -6.35
CA ALA A 213 11.60 -13.65 -6.95
C ALA A 213 10.91 -12.28 -6.85
N GLY A 214 9.62 -12.20 -7.16
CA GLY A 214 8.83 -10.98 -7.03
C GLY A 214 8.77 -10.48 -5.59
N PHE A 215 8.50 -11.38 -4.64
CA PHE A 215 8.49 -11.03 -3.21
C PHE A 215 9.86 -10.55 -2.71
N TYR A 216 10.93 -11.26 -3.05
CA TYR A 216 12.29 -10.87 -2.70
C TYR A 216 12.67 -9.52 -3.31
N ASN A 217 12.44 -9.32 -4.60
CA ASN A 217 12.77 -8.07 -5.29
C ASN A 217 12.06 -6.86 -4.69
N TYR A 218 10.81 -7.06 -4.23
CA TYR A 218 10.06 -6.02 -3.57
C TYR A 218 10.57 -5.75 -2.15
N PHE A 219 10.78 -6.81 -1.34
CA PHE A 219 11.12 -6.71 0.09
C PHE A 219 12.61 -6.84 0.41
N LYS A 220 13.52 -6.84 -0.58
CA LYS A 220 14.97 -6.99 -0.36
C LYS A 220 15.59 -5.94 0.58
N HIS A 221 14.93 -4.79 0.75
CA HIS A 221 15.36 -3.73 1.66
C HIS A 221 14.80 -3.89 3.09
N ALA A 222 14.00 -4.91 3.36
CA ALA A 222 13.59 -5.26 4.70
C ALA A 222 14.76 -5.90 5.48
N ARG A 223 14.66 -5.90 6.81
CA ARG A 223 15.66 -6.56 7.65
C ARG A 223 15.79 -8.04 7.27
N ALA A 224 17.01 -8.51 7.15
CA ALA A 224 17.32 -9.88 6.74
C ALA A 224 16.60 -10.96 7.57
N SER A 225 16.32 -10.70 8.85
CA SER A 225 15.56 -11.62 9.71
C SER A 225 14.15 -11.90 9.20
N SER A 226 13.44 -10.91 8.63
CA SER A 226 12.09 -11.11 8.07
C SER A 226 12.14 -12.03 6.84
N LEU A 227 13.12 -11.83 5.96
CA LEU A 227 13.31 -12.70 4.78
C LEU A 227 13.71 -14.12 5.17
N ALA A 228 14.61 -14.25 6.18
CA ALA A 228 15.05 -15.55 6.69
C ALA A 228 13.90 -16.34 7.33
N GLU A 229 12.95 -15.66 7.99
CA GLU A 229 11.76 -16.30 8.53
C GLU A 229 10.85 -16.85 7.43
N MET A 230 10.63 -16.08 6.36
CA MET A 230 9.87 -16.56 5.19
C MET A 230 10.54 -17.75 4.52
N ASP A 231 11.85 -17.70 4.30
CA ASP A 231 12.63 -18.80 3.72
C ASP A 231 12.52 -20.07 4.58
N ARG A 232 12.71 -19.95 5.90
CA ARG A 232 12.53 -21.06 6.84
C ARG A 232 11.13 -21.68 6.73
N TRP A 233 10.11 -20.85 6.71
CA TRP A 233 8.73 -21.32 6.61
C TRP A 233 8.48 -22.10 5.30
N ILE A 234 8.97 -21.60 4.17
CA ILE A 234 8.84 -22.26 2.86
C ILE A 234 9.57 -23.60 2.86
N ARG A 235 10.81 -23.63 3.36
CA ARG A 235 11.62 -24.87 3.45
C ARG A 235 10.92 -25.94 4.29
N VAL A 236 10.30 -25.58 5.41
CA VAL A 236 9.51 -26.51 6.24
C VAL A 236 8.38 -27.13 5.42
N ARG A 237 7.66 -26.34 4.64
CA ARG A 237 6.55 -26.81 3.80
C ARG A 237 7.04 -27.77 2.71
N LEU A 238 8.10 -27.42 1.99
CA LEU A 238 8.68 -28.28 0.95
C LEU A 238 9.21 -29.60 1.55
N ARG A 239 9.90 -29.54 2.68
CA ARG A 239 10.36 -30.74 3.40
C ARG A 239 9.19 -31.62 3.84
N SER A 240 8.05 -31.06 4.22
CA SER A 240 6.87 -31.84 4.61
C SER A 240 6.30 -32.66 3.44
N ILE A 241 6.35 -32.12 2.21
CA ILE A 241 5.96 -32.85 0.98
C ILE A 241 6.92 -34.03 0.75
N LEU A 242 8.23 -33.76 0.79
CA LEU A 242 9.25 -34.78 0.59
C LEU A 242 9.16 -35.93 1.63
N ARG A 243 8.98 -35.58 2.91
CA ARG A 243 8.80 -36.57 3.99
C ARG A 243 7.57 -37.42 3.75
N LYS A 244 6.44 -36.86 3.33
CA LYS A 244 5.24 -37.66 2.99
C LYS A 244 5.49 -38.62 1.86
N ARG A 245 6.16 -38.16 0.78
CA ARG A 245 6.48 -39.02 -0.37
C ARG A 245 7.45 -40.16 -0.03
N ALA A 246 8.38 -39.89 0.89
CA ALA A 246 9.32 -40.90 1.37
C ALA A 246 8.72 -41.89 2.41
N GLY A 247 7.38 -41.85 2.65
CA GLY A 247 6.72 -42.70 3.64
C GLY A 247 7.07 -42.37 5.11
N ARG A 248 7.85 -41.32 5.37
CA ARG A 248 8.27 -40.94 6.72
C ARG A 248 7.17 -40.13 7.41
N ARG A 249 6.60 -40.67 8.50
CA ARG A 249 5.73 -39.90 9.42
C ARG A 249 6.58 -38.82 10.08
N GLY A 250 6.17 -37.54 9.94
CA GLY A 250 6.84 -36.47 10.63
C GLY A 250 6.69 -36.63 12.13
N LYS A 251 7.79 -36.58 12.88
CA LYS A 251 7.72 -36.22 14.29
C LYS A 251 7.29 -34.76 14.34
N GLY A 252 6.25 -34.41 15.14
CA GLY A 252 5.74 -33.07 15.38
C GLY A 252 6.78 -32.09 15.87
#